data_1f210a2df80fff67cf137155cd0850f3
#
_entry.id   1f210a2df80fff67cf137155cd0850f3
#
_cell.length_a   1.000
_cell.length_b   1.000
_cell.length_c   1.000
_cell.angle_alpha   90.00
_cell.angle_beta   90.00
_cell.angle_gamma   90.00
#
_symmetry.space_group_name_H-M   'P 1'
#
loop_
_entity.id
_entity.type
_entity.pdbx_description
1 polymer ?
#
loop_
_entity_poly.entity_id
_entity_poly.type
_entity_poly.pdbx_seq_one_letter_code
_entity_poly.pdbx_strand_id
1 'polypeptide(L)'
;VTPLLKRRIDKAVEAYHKSKNSNIKIIASGGQGADEKISEAQAIYNYIIEETDVSKESVLLEDKSRTTYENLLFSKEIGEQLVENPCFLFVTNDYHVFRTSTYARKLNMKGDGLGCRTAGYYIPSAFIREYVALCVKMKWLFLAFYVPILAIILLAYKGVIW
;
A
#
# COMPACT_ATOMS: atom_id res chain seq x y z
N VAL A 1 10.90 7.54 -13.49
CA VAL A 1 9.66 6.96 -12.94
C VAL A 1 9.22 5.79 -13.80
N THR A 2 8.91 4.62 -13.21
CA THR A 2 8.42 3.46 -13.99
C THR A 2 7.01 3.71 -14.54
N PRO A 3 6.61 3.06 -15.66
CA PRO A 3 5.25 3.25 -16.21
C PRO A 3 4.12 2.93 -15.20
N LEU A 4 4.38 1.99 -14.28
CA LEU A 4 3.45 1.62 -13.22
C LEU A 4 3.31 2.75 -12.17
N LEU A 5 4.42 3.31 -11.74
CA LEU A 5 4.46 4.42 -10.79
C LEU A 5 3.86 5.69 -11.42
N LYS A 6 4.18 5.98 -12.69
CA LYS A 6 3.60 7.09 -13.43
C LYS A 6 2.06 7.06 -13.42
N ARG A 7 1.44 5.94 -13.78
CA ARG A 7 -0.03 5.80 -13.75
C ARG A 7 -0.64 6.06 -12.38
N ARG A 8 0.06 5.65 -11.32
CA ARG A 8 -0.38 5.89 -9.94
C ARG A 8 -0.31 7.37 -9.60
N ILE A 9 0.77 8.06 -10.01
CA ILE A 9 0.92 9.50 -9.81
C ILE A 9 -0.15 10.27 -10.60
N ASP A 10 -0.31 9.98 -11.90
CA ASP A 10 -1.31 10.62 -12.76
C ASP A 10 -2.72 10.47 -12.15
N LYS A 11 -3.04 9.30 -11.57
CA LYS A 11 -4.31 9.06 -10.89
C LYS A 11 -4.48 9.88 -9.62
N ALA A 12 -3.40 10.08 -8.87
CA ALA A 12 -3.41 10.92 -7.68
C ALA A 12 -3.60 12.40 -8.04
N VAL A 13 -2.93 12.88 -9.09
CA VAL A 13 -3.07 14.26 -9.60
C VAL A 13 -4.48 14.49 -10.17
N GLU A 14 -5.05 13.51 -10.89
CA GLU A 14 -6.45 13.58 -11.34
C GLU A 14 -7.42 13.73 -10.15
N ALA A 15 -7.22 12.96 -9.09
CA ALA A 15 -8.04 13.05 -7.88
C ALA A 15 -7.85 14.39 -7.15
N TYR A 16 -6.63 14.90 -7.11
CA TYR A 16 -6.30 16.22 -6.57
C TYR A 16 -7.09 17.33 -7.26
N HIS A 17 -7.09 17.37 -8.60
CA HIS A 17 -7.81 18.39 -9.39
C HIS A 17 -9.34 18.23 -9.32
N LYS A 18 -9.86 17.01 -9.17
CA LYS A 18 -11.29 16.77 -8.99
C LYS A 18 -11.83 17.15 -7.63
N SER A 19 -10.96 17.31 -6.65
CA SER A 19 -11.37 17.70 -5.31
C SER A 19 -11.86 19.14 -5.29
N LYS A 20 -12.99 19.36 -4.62
CA LYS A 20 -13.53 20.70 -4.36
C LYS A 20 -12.89 21.37 -3.12
N ASN A 21 -11.99 20.66 -2.42
CA ASN A 21 -11.34 21.15 -1.23
C ASN A 21 -10.07 21.93 -1.61
N SER A 22 -10.00 23.20 -1.25
CA SER A 22 -8.85 24.07 -1.51
C SER A 22 -7.62 23.74 -0.66
N ASN A 23 -7.79 23.03 0.45
CA ASN A 23 -6.72 22.69 1.38
C ASN A 23 -6.18 21.24 1.21
N ILE A 24 -6.42 20.64 0.05
CA ILE A 24 -5.90 19.30 -0.22
C ILE A 24 -4.37 19.34 -0.40
N LYS A 25 -3.72 18.30 0.11
CA LYS A 25 -2.28 18.07 -0.07
C LYS A 25 -2.04 16.68 -0.65
N ILE A 26 -0.97 16.52 -1.41
CA ILE A 26 -0.49 15.22 -1.86
C ILE A 26 0.68 14.83 -0.96
N ILE A 27 0.63 13.64 -0.37
CA ILE A 27 1.76 13.06 0.35
C ILE A 27 2.41 12.02 -0.58
N ALA A 28 3.59 12.33 -1.08
CA ALA A 28 4.45 11.40 -1.79
C ALA A 28 5.13 10.51 -0.76
N SER A 29 4.74 9.22 -0.70
CA SER A 29 5.21 8.31 0.33
C SER A 29 5.91 7.10 -0.29
N GLY A 30 7.05 6.77 0.27
CA GLY A 30 7.88 5.62 -0.08
C GLY A 30 9.37 5.88 0.17
N GLY A 31 9.99 5.04 0.99
CA GLY A 31 11.42 5.14 1.30
C GLY A 31 12.31 4.71 0.14
N GLN A 32 13.59 4.67 0.41
CA GLN A 32 14.62 4.27 -0.56
C GLN A 32 14.87 2.77 -0.47
N GLY A 33 14.72 2.07 -1.60
CA GLY A 33 15.15 0.69 -1.74
C GLY A 33 16.67 0.53 -1.76
N ALA A 34 17.18 -0.66 -1.50
CA ALA A 34 18.61 -0.93 -1.42
C ALA A 34 19.39 -0.61 -2.71
N ASP A 35 18.73 -0.76 -3.86
CA ASP A 35 19.32 -0.55 -5.20
C ASP A 35 18.86 0.77 -5.84
N GLU A 36 18.16 1.63 -5.11
CA GLU A 36 17.62 2.88 -5.61
C GLU A 36 18.53 4.06 -5.27
N LYS A 37 18.70 4.99 -6.22
CA LYS A 37 19.50 6.20 -6.03
C LYS A 37 18.77 7.27 -5.19
N ILE A 38 17.45 7.29 -5.27
CA ILE A 38 16.56 8.21 -4.54
C ILE A 38 15.39 7.42 -4.01
N SER A 39 14.71 7.95 -2.99
CA SER A 39 13.48 7.35 -2.46
C SER A 39 12.34 7.37 -3.49
N GLU A 40 11.39 6.44 -3.38
CA GLU A 40 10.17 6.45 -4.21
C GLU A 40 9.40 7.77 -4.02
N ALA A 41 9.33 8.27 -2.79
CA ALA A 41 8.74 9.57 -2.48
C ALA A 41 9.39 10.73 -3.24
N GLN A 42 10.73 10.76 -3.29
CA GLN A 42 11.46 11.79 -4.05
C GLN A 42 11.22 11.67 -5.56
N ALA A 43 11.16 10.46 -6.08
CA ALA A 43 10.86 10.23 -7.50
C ALA A 43 9.42 10.69 -7.85
N ILE A 44 8.45 10.43 -6.96
CA ILE A 44 7.08 10.92 -7.10
C ILE A 44 7.04 12.45 -7.06
N TYR A 45 7.70 13.05 -6.08
CA TYR A 45 7.76 14.50 -5.92
C TYR A 45 8.33 15.19 -7.18
N ASN A 46 9.49 14.74 -7.64
CA ASN A 46 10.13 15.31 -8.83
C ASN A 46 9.20 15.22 -10.05
N TYR A 47 8.57 14.06 -10.26
CA TYR A 47 7.64 13.90 -11.37
C TYR A 47 6.44 14.84 -11.28
N ILE A 48 5.84 15.00 -10.11
CA ILE A 48 4.69 15.91 -9.93
C ILE A 48 5.11 17.35 -10.26
N ILE A 49 6.26 17.80 -9.74
CA ILE A 49 6.70 19.18 -9.91
C ILE A 49 7.18 19.49 -11.35
N GLU A 50 7.77 18.51 -12.03
CA GLU A 50 8.30 18.68 -13.38
C GLU A 50 7.25 18.49 -14.48
N GLU A 51 6.28 17.60 -14.26
CA GLU A 51 5.36 17.13 -15.30
C GLU A 51 3.89 17.55 -15.06
N THR A 52 3.59 18.26 -13.96
CA THR A 52 2.21 18.68 -13.65
C THR A 52 2.16 20.13 -13.17
N ASP A 53 0.95 20.69 -13.09
CA ASP A 53 0.68 22.04 -12.60
C ASP A 53 0.43 22.12 -11.08
N VAL A 54 0.68 21.04 -10.34
CA VAL A 54 0.54 20.99 -8.88
C VAL A 54 1.64 21.81 -8.22
N SER A 55 1.26 22.75 -7.35
CA SER A 55 2.24 23.61 -6.68
C SER A 55 3.10 22.83 -5.67
N LYS A 56 4.36 23.25 -5.52
CA LYS A 56 5.34 22.61 -4.60
C LYS A 56 4.82 22.58 -3.16
N GLU A 57 4.13 23.62 -2.74
CA GLU A 57 3.56 23.76 -1.39
C GLU A 57 2.42 22.76 -1.12
N SER A 58 1.88 22.16 -2.18
CA SER A 58 0.83 21.14 -2.09
C SER A 58 1.35 19.71 -2.02
N VAL A 59 2.66 19.50 -2.19
CA VAL A 59 3.27 18.16 -2.18
C VAL A 59 4.19 18.02 -0.98
N LEU A 60 3.93 17.02 -0.17
CA LEU A 60 4.70 16.66 1.03
C LEU A 60 5.44 15.37 0.80
N LEU A 61 6.61 15.23 1.40
CA LEU A 61 7.47 14.04 1.28
C LEU A 61 7.39 13.17 2.54
N GLU A 62 7.22 11.87 2.32
CA GLU A 62 7.43 10.83 3.32
C GLU A 62 8.42 9.81 2.74
N ASP A 63 9.68 9.89 3.06
CA ASP A 63 10.78 9.11 2.47
C ASP A 63 11.46 8.14 3.45
N LYS A 64 10.89 7.96 4.66
CA LYS A 64 11.48 7.15 5.73
C LYS A 64 10.95 5.72 5.79
N SER A 65 9.77 5.49 5.23
CA SER A 65 9.08 4.21 5.27
C SER A 65 9.81 3.12 4.48
N ARG A 66 9.71 1.87 4.97
CA ARG A 66 10.24 0.67 4.32
C ARG A 66 9.18 -0.38 4.03
N THR A 67 7.99 -0.18 4.58
CA THR A 67 6.87 -1.11 4.45
C THR A 67 5.57 -0.35 4.15
N THR A 68 4.58 -1.03 3.57
CA THR A 68 3.25 -0.43 3.33
C THR A 68 2.59 0.07 4.62
N TYR A 69 2.83 -0.59 5.74
CA TYR A 69 2.32 -0.15 7.04
C TYR A 69 2.97 1.16 7.48
N GLU A 70 4.27 1.28 7.33
CA GLU A 70 5.02 2.50 7.67
C GLU A 70 4.66 3.66 6.73
N ASN A 71 4.46 3.40 5.42
CA ASN A 71 3.98 4.42 4.49
C ASN A 71 2.69 5.08 5.01
N LEU A 72 1.73 4.27 5.45
CA LEU A 72 0.48 4.78 5.98
C LEU A 72 0.64 5.44 7.35
N LEU A 73 1.44 4.85 8.24
CA LEU A 73 1.69 5.39 9.58
C LEU A 73 2.31 6.78 9.50
N PHE A 74 3.42 6.92 8.77
CA PHE A 74 4.12 8.20 8.65
C PHE A 74 3.32 9.23 7.84
N SER A 75 2.60 8.80 6.80
CA SER A 75 1.67 9.68 6.09
C SER A 75 0.53 10.18 7.00
N LYS A 76 0.04 9.33 7.91
CA LYS A 76 -0.95 9.72 8.91
C LYS A 76 -0.39 10.78 9.85
N GLU A 77 0.80 10.57 10.39
CA GLU A 77 1.49 11.53 11.27
C GLU A 77 1.66 12.89 10.59
N ILE A 78 2.08 12.92 9.32
CA ILE A 78 2.18 14.15 8.53
C ILE A 78 0.81 14.82 8.38
N GLY A 79 -0.23 14.07 8.05
CA GLY A 79 -1.59 14.62 7.88
C GLY A 79 -2.16 15.19 9.18
N GLU A 80 -1.95 14.51 10.31
CA GLU A 80 -2.41 14.94 11.63
C GLU A 80 -1.69 16.19 12.16
N GLN A 81 -0.46 16.46 11.69
CA GLN A 81 0.25 17.71 11.98
C GLN A 81 -0.33 18.92 11.23
N LEU A 82 -0.98 18.68 10.10
CA LEU A 82 -1.55 19.76 9.27
C LEU A 82 -2.99 20.08 9.60
N VAL A 83 -3.78 19.06 9.91
CA VAL A 83 -5.23 19.19 10.11
C VAL A 83 -5.69 18.23 11.19
N GLU A 84 -6.56 18.67 12.05
CA GLU A 84 -7.24 17.80 13.00
C GLU A 84 -8.20 16.84 12.26
N ASN A 85 -8.07 15.54 12.52
CA ASN A 85 -8.87 14.47 11.90
C ASN A 85 -8.83 14.46 10.35
N PRO A 86 -7.66 14.33 9.73
CA PRO A 86 -7.54 14.34 8.27
C PRO A 86 -8.28 13.16 7.63
N CYS A 87 -8.82 13.40 6.43
CA CYS A 87 -9.39 12.35 5.58
C CYS A 87 -8.43 12.04 4.44
N PHE A 88 -8.09 10.76 4.24
CA PHE A 88 -7.08 10.33 3.28
C PHE A 88 -7.69 9.65 2.07
N LEU A 89 -7.10 9.87 0.90
CA LEU A 89 -7.33 9.07 -0.29
C LEU A 89 -6.04 8.31 -0.62
N PHE A 90 -6.05 6.98 -0.48
CA PHE A 90 -4.89 6.14 -0.73
C PHE A 90 -4.84 5.73 -2.20
N VAL A 91 -3.98 6.35 -3.00
CA VAL A 91 -3.84 6.02 -4.40
C VAL A 91 -2.77 4.96 -4.59
N THR A 92 -3.17 3.78 -5.05
CA THR A 92 -2.27 2.64 -5.26
C THR A 92 -2.74 1.78 -6.43
N ASN A 93 -2.02 0.71 -6.75
CA ASN A 93 -2.45 -0.23 -7.79
C ASN A 93 -3.64 -1.09 -7.35
N ASP A 94 -4.53 -1.47 -8.27
CA ASP A 94 -5.76 -2.21 -7.98
C ASP A 94 -5.52 -3.43 -7.09
N TYR A 95 -4.52 -4.25 -7.41
CA TYR A 95 -4.19 -5.45 -6.65
C TYR A 95 -3.72 -5.16 -5.21
N HIS A 96 -3.29 -3.93 -4.94
CA HIS A 96 -2.72 -3.53 -3.65
C HIS A 96 -3.72 -2.80 -2.74
N VAL A 97 -4.84 -2.33 -3.27
CA VAL A 97 -5.87 -1.56 -2.53
C VAL A 97 -6.34 -2.31 -1.28
N PHE A 98 -6.62 -3.61 -1.40
CA PHE A 98 -7.09 -4.41 -0.27
C PHE A 98 -6.11 -4.41 0.92
N ARG A 99 -4.83 -4.64 0.65
CA ARG A 99 -3.78 -4.65 1.69
C ARG A 99 -3.62 -3.26 2.32
N THR A 100 -3.58 -2.21 1.52
CA THR A 100 -3.49 -0.82 1.97
C THR A 100 -4.69 -0.46 2.86
N SER A 101 -5.92 -0.74 2.42
CA SER A 101 -7.13 -0.48 3.20
C SER A 101 -7.17 -1.26 4.52
N THR A 102 -6.64 -2.50 4.55
CA THR A 102 -6.54 -3.28 5.78
C THR A 102 -5.61 -2.60 6.81
N TYR A 103 -4.48 -2.07 6.36
CA TYR A 103 -3.56 -1.35 7.23
C TYR A 103 -4.11 0.02 7.65
N ALA A 104 -4.78 0.75 6.74
CA ALA A 104 -5.42 2.02 7.06
C ALA A 104 -6.47 1.85 8.18
N ARG A 105 -7.31 0.80 8.10
CA ARG A 105 -8.26 0.46 9.18
C ARG A 105 -7.57 0.14 10.49
N LYS A 106 -6.48 -0.63 10.47
CA LYS A 106 -5.69 -0.96 11.66
C LYS A 106 -5.09 0.29 12.32
N LEU A 107 -4.77 1.31 11.53
CA LEU A 107 -4.26 2.60 11.98
C LEU A 107 -5.37 3.59 12.34
N ASN A 108 -6.64 3.20 12.27
CA ASN A 108 -7.79 4.10 12.45
C ASN A 108 -7.75 5.34 11.55
N MET A 109 -7.23 5.20 10.32
CA MET A 109 -7.22 6.28 9.34
C MET A 109 -8.60 6.39 8.68
N LYS A 110 -9.14 7.62 8.63
CA LYS A 110 -10.35 7.92 7.86
C LYS A 110 -9.97 8.08 6.39
N GLY A 111 -10.66 7.39 5.50
CA GLY A 111 -10.42 7.54 4.06
C GLY A 111 -10.68 6.27 3.27
N ASP A 112 -10.51 6.40 1.95
CA ASP A 112 -10.78 5.35 0.98
C ASP A 112 -9.56 5.04 0.11
N GLY A 113 -9.53 3.81 -0.44
CA GLY A 113 -8.52 3.38 -1.39
C GLY A 113 -8.98 3.62 -2.83
N LEU A 114 -8.15 4.29 -3.62
CA LEU A 114 -8.34 4.48 -5.04
C LEU A 114 -7.32 3.65 -5.82
N GLY A 115 -7.81 2.64 -6.54
CA GLY A 115 -6.99 1.81 -7.39
C GLY A 115 -6.64 2.48 -8.72
N CYS A 116 -5.43 2.24 -9.22
CA CYS A 116 -5.09 2.51 -10.60
C CYS A 116 -4.84 1.22 -11.38
N ARG A 117 -5.32 1.19 -12.64
CA ARG A 117 -5.26 0.02 -13.49
C ARG A 117 -3.83 -0.42 -13.75
N THR A 118 -3.56 -1.67 -13.45
CA THR A 118 -2.25 -2.32 -13.69
C THR A 118 -2.23 -2.98 -15.07
N ALA A 119 -1.10 -2.89 -15.76
CA ALA A 119 -0.94 -3.60 -17.03
C ALA A 119 -1.05 -5.12 -16.84
N GLY A 120 -1.78 -5.79 -17.74
CA GLY A 120 -2.17 -7.20 -17.59
C GLY A 120 -1.01 -8.17 -17.34
N TYR A 121 0.16 -7.90 -17.90
CA TYR A 121 1.35 -8.75 -17.72
C TYR A 121 1.96 -8.71 -16.30
N TYR A 122 1.66 -7.65 -15.50
CA TYR A 122 2.07 -7.57 -14.10
C TYR A 122 1.10 -8.29 -13.14
N ILE A 123 -0.14 -8.50 -13.57
CA ILE A 123 -1.21 -9.01 -12.70
C ILE A 123 -0.86 -10.36 -12.08
N PRO A 124 -0.38 -11.39 -12.83
CA PRO A 124 -0.10 -12.69 -12.23
C PRO A 124 0.95 -12.64 -11.11
N SER A 125 2.08 -11.98 -11.35
CA SER A 125 3.14 -11.84 -10.35
C SER A 125 2.72 -11.00 -9.14
N ALA A 126 1.93 -9.96 -9.36
CA ALA A 126 1.39 -9.13 -8.31
C ALA A 126 0.43 -9.92 -7.40
N PHE A 127 -0.50 -10.69 -7.97
CA PHE A 127 -1.42 -11.55 -7.22
C PHE A 127 -0.69 -12.63 -6.42
N ILE A 128 0.31 -13.29 -6.99
CA ILE A 128 1.12 -14.28 -6.27
C ILE A 128 1.78 -13.62 -5.06
N ARG A 129 2.37 -12.45 -5.22
CA ARG A 129 3.00 -11.72 -4.11
C ARG A 129 2.00 -11.35 -3.00
N GLU A 130 0.83 -10.84 -3.37
CA GLU A 130 -0.22 -10.51 -2.40
C GLU A 130 -0.76 -11.77 -1.70
N TYR A 131 -0.93 -12.86 -2.44
CA TYR A 131 -1.35 -14.16 -1.90
C TYR A 131 -0.32 -14.70 -0.90
N VAL A 132 0.96 -14.70 -1.24
CA VAL A 132 2.03 -15.11 -0.33
C VAL A 132 2.06 -14.24 0.92
N ALA A 133 1.92 -12.91 0.78
CA ALA A 133 1.85 -12.01 1.93
C ALA A 133 0.66 -12.32 2.84
N LEU A 134 -0.50 -12.68 2.28
CA LEU A 134 -1.68 -13.11 3.03
C LEU A 134 -1.43 -14.43 3.75
N CYS A 135 -0.86 -15.43 3.07
CA CYS A 135 -0.52 -16.73 3.67
C CYS A 135 0.47 -16.57 4.84
N VAL A 136 1.49 -15.75 4.70
CA VAL A 136 2.45 -15.45 5.78
C VAL A 136 1.74 -14.80 6.97
N LYS A 137 0.83 -13.87 6.72
CA LYS A 137 0.04 -13.22 7.78
C LYS A 137 -0.90 -14.20 8.51
N MET A 138 -1.45 -15.17 7.76
CA MET A 138 -2.39 -16.18 8.27
C MET A 138 -1.71 -17.50 8.69
N LYS A 139 -0.38 -17.57 8.72
CA LYS A 139 0.38 -18.81 8.98
C LYS A 139 -0.07 -19.57 10.23
N TRP A 140 -0.40 -18.86 11.30
CA TRP A 140 -0.86 -19.47 12.54
C TRP A 140 -2.23 -20.13 12.42
N LEU A 141 -3.12 -19.53 11.61
CA LEU A 141 -4.43 -20.12 11.31
C LEU A 141 -4.27 -21.41 10.48
N PHE A 142 -3.38 -21.37 9.46
CA PHE A 142 -3.08 -22.57 8.68
C PHE A 142 -2.46 -23.67 9.55
N LEU A 143 -1.49 -23.33 10.43
CA LEU A 143 -0.90 -24.30 11.35
C LEU A 143 -1.95 -24.89 12.28
N ALA A 144 -2.83 -24.08 12.87
CA ALA A 144 -3.89 -24.55 13.75
C ALA A 144 -4.87 -25.50 13.05
N PHE A 145 -5.06 -25.35 11.75
CA PHE A 145 -5.95 -26.21 10.96
C PHE A 145 -5.28 -27.47 10.45
N TYR A 146 -4.08 -27.34 9.87
CA TYR A 146 -3.41 -28.46 9.19
C TYR A 146 -2.65 -29.38 10.13
N VAL A 147 -2.10 -28.90 11.25
CA VAL A 147 -1.37 -29.74 12.19
C VAL A 147 -2.25 -30.81 12.84
N PRO A 148 -3.48 -30.52 13.33
CA PRO A 148 -4.38 -31.56 13.84
C PRO A 148 -4.77 -32.58 12.78
N ILE A 149 -5.05 -32.15 11.57
CA ILE A 149 -5.40 -33.06 10.47
C ILE A 149 -4.24 -34.01 10.17
N LEU A 150 -3.02 -33.49 10.05
CA LEU A 150 -1.84 -34.31 9.84
C LEU A 150 -1.60 -35.29 11.00
N ALA A 151 -1.80 -34.87 12.24
CA ALA A 151 -1.70 -35.73 13.40
C ALA A 151 -2.73 -36.88 13.36
N ILE A 152 -3.97 -36.61 13.00
CA ILE A 152 -5.02 -37.63 12.83
C ILE A 152 -4.63 -38.63 11.74
N ILE A 153 -4.16 -38.16 10.58
CA ILE A 153 -3.73 -39.03 9.48
C ILE A 153 -2.58 -39.94 9.93
N LEU A 154 -1.59 -39.39 10.64
CA LEU A 154 -0.43 -40.15 11.12
C LEU A 154 -0.82 -41.20 12.18
N LEU A 155 -1.77 -40.86 13.06
CA LEU A 155 -2.30 -41.80 14.06
C LEU A 155 -3.11 -42.92 13.40
N ALA A 156 -3.94 -42.61 12.42
CA ALA A 156 -4.66 -43.62 11.62
C ALA A 156 -3.71 -44.54 10.87
N TYR A 157 -2.65 -43.98 10.24
CA TYR A 157 -1.64 -44.78 9.53
C TYR A 157 -0.88 -45.73 10.46
N LYS A 158 -0.63 -45.34 11.71
CA LYS A 158 0.02 -46.20 12.72
C LYS A 158 -0.91 -47.21 13.36
N GLY A 159 -2.19 -47.29 12.94
CA GLY A 159 -3.18 -48.21 13.48
C GLY A 159 -3.60 -47.93 14.94
N VAL A 160 -3.42 -46.68 15.41
CA VAL A 160 -3.76 -46.27 16.77
C VAL A 160 -5.25 -45.89 16.90
N ILE A 161 -5.92 -45.58 15.78
CA ILE A 161 -7.31 -45.09 15.73
C ILE A 161 -8.27 -46.11 15.15
N TRP A 162 -7.83 -47.32 14.76
CA TRP A 162 -8.68 -48.40 14.25
C TRP A 162 -8.55 -49.65 15.13
#